data_9d8e73f02f0f2b34f63d94e09bfd33ec
#
_entry.id   9d8e73f02f0f2b34f63d94e09bfd33ec
#
_cell.length_a   1.000
_cell.length_b   1.000
_cell.length_c   1.000
_cell.angle_alpha   90.00
_cell.angle_beta   90.00
_cell.angle_gamma   90.00
#
_symmetry.space_group_name_H-M   'P 1'
#
loop_
_entity.id
_entity.type
_entity.pdbx_description
1 polymer ?
#
loop_
_entity_poly.entity_id
_entity_poly.type
_entity_poly.pdbx_seq_one_letter_code
_entity_poly.pdbx_strand_id
1 'polypeptide(L)'
;LLNVTQILIQDRGFIVCDVFKKKAYSFSLEKNIVRKDKSFDIDSFSTIAVSGDTIVGVTKHGKCKYESKLIGGKTISKFGDYSYYGLDTEIGCGLLQGHICINEVKGRIACFSYYAGAYEIADYRRHKIVLSEKLEDFSFDGKSGGQVLMGPESKLNFISTVSSENFIYSLYDGKDLKYYMMNRGDSPSGHNICIFDWNGNY
;
A
#
# COMPACT_ATOMS: atom_id res chain seq x y z
N LEU A 1 14.90 8.67 -17.68
CA LEU A 1 13.44 8.67 -17.51
C LEU A 1 13.10 7.95 -16.22
N LEU A 2 12.17 8.50 -15.42
CA LEU A 2 11.62 7.85 -14.22
C LEU A 2 10.27 7.22 -14.58
N ASN A 3 10.07 5.96 -14.16
CA ASN A 3 8.76 5.31 -14.19
C ASN A 3 8.08 5.50 -12.82
N VAL A 4 7.40 6.62 -12.67
CA VAL A 4 6.77 7.01 -11.41
C VAL A 4 5.59 6.09 -11.12
N THR A 5 5.66 5.39 -9.99
CA THR A 5 4.60 4.48 -9.52
C THR A 5 3.87 5.01 -8.29
N GLN A 6 4.55 5.85 -7.51
CA GLN A 6 3.97 6.45 -6.30
C GLN A 6 4.64 7.81 -6.04
N ILE A 7 3.85 8.78 -5.59
CA ILE A 7 4.34 10.08 -5.08
C ILE A 7 3.84 10.23 -3.66
N LEU A 8 4.75 10.49 -2.74
CA LEU A 8 4.45 10.75 -1.33
C LEU A 8 4.74 12.22 -1.04
N ILE A 9 3.72 12.95 -0.63
CA ILE A 9 3.85 14.36 -0.25
C ILE A 9 4.34 14.47 1.18
N GLN A 10 5.27 15.38 1.41
CA GLN A 10 5.84 15.73 2.71
C GLN A 10 5.73 17.23 2.93
N ASP A 11 5.89 17.71 4.17
CA ASP A 11 5.73 19.14 4.52
C ASP A 11 6.57 20.09 3.67
N ARG A 12 7.78 19.70 3.30
CA ARG A 12 8.73 20.55 2.56
C ARG A 12 9.25 19.91 1.29
N GLY A 13 8.46 18.98 0.69
CA GLY A 13 8.90 18.31 -0.50
C GLY A 13 8.05 17.10 -0.85
N PHE A 14 8.65 16.16 -1.56
CA PHE A 14 7.97 14.93 -1.96
C PHE A 14 8.98 13.81 -2.25
N ILE A 15 8.48 12.59 -2.23
CA ILE A 15 9.25 11.40 -2.61
C ILE A 15 8.61 10.79 -3.84
N VAL A 16 9.43 10.47 -4.83
CA VAL A 16 9.02 9.78 -6.05
C VAL A 16 9.56 8.36 -6.04
N CYS A 17 8.68 7.38 -6.14
CA CYS A 17 9.03 5.97 -6.19
C CYS A 17 9.07 5.48 -7.64
N ASP A 18 10.17 4.83 -8.02
CA ASP A 18 10.35 4.13 -9.28
C ASP A 18 10.58 2.65 -8.99
N VAL A 19 9.48 1.87 -9.03
CA VAL A 19 9.51 0.44 -8.69
C VAL A 19 10.36 -0.36 -9.68
N PHE A 20 10.43 0.06 -10.93
CA PHE A 20 11.27 -0.62 -11.94
C PHE A 20 12.75 -0.44 -11.66
N LYS A 21 13.16 0.72 -11.20
CA LYS A 21 14.53 0.97 -10.74
C LYS A 21 14.77 0.55 -9.31
N LYS A 22 13.74 0.09 -8.60
CA LYS A 22 13.79 -0.33 -7.20
C LYS A 22 14.29 0.78 -6.27
N LYS A 23 14.01 2.04 -6.62
CA LYS A 23 14.51 3.23 -5.94
C LYS A 23 13.42 4.25 -5.67
N ALA A 24 13.57 4.95 -4.56
CA ALA A 24 12.85 6.19 -4.29
C ALA A 24 13.81 7.38 -4.27
N TYR A 25 13.30 8.53 -4.62
CA TYR A 25 14.04 9.78 -4.73
C TYR A 25 13.32 10.85 -3.91
N SER A 26 14.00 11.41 -2.93
CA SER A 26 13.51 12.54 -2.14
C SER A 26 13.85 13.86 -2.82
N PHE A 27 12.91 14.76 -2.80
CA PHE A 27 13.02 16.12 -3.32
C PHE A 27 12.57 17.10 -2.27
N SER A 28 13.35 18.16 -2.03
CA SER A 28 12.94 19.32 -1.24
C SER A 28 12.37 20.42 -2.13
N LEU A 29 11.46 21.20 -1.58
CA LEU A 29 10.88 22.38 -2.21
C LEU A 29 11.23 23.61 -1.36
N GLU A 30 12.13 24.44 -1.86
CA GLU A 30 12.55 25.68 -1.21
C GLU A 30 12.39 26.85 -2.18
N LYS A 31 11.64 27.88 -1.79
CA LYS A 31 11.43 29.10 -2.58
C LYS A 31 11.04 28.82 -4.03
N ASN A 32 10.13 27.83 -4.24
CA ASN A 32 9.70 27.34 -5.57
C ASN A 32 10.78 26.64 -6.41
N ILE A 33 11.88 26.26 -5.81
CA ILE A 33 12.94 25.48 -6.46
C ILE A 33 12.88 24.05 -5.93
N VAL A 34 12.74 23.10 -6.87
CA VAL A 34 12.80 21.67 -6.56
C VAL A 34 14.25 21.21 -6.62
N ARG A 35 14.73 20.60 -5.54
CA ARG A 35 16.05 20.00 -5.48
C ARG A 35 15.95 18.52 -5.13
N LYS A 36 16.72 17.69 -5.83
CA LYS A 36 16.89 16.29 -5.46
C LYS A 36 17.85 16.19 -4.28
N ASP A 37 17.39 15.62 -3.18
CA ASP A 37 18.21 15.49 -1.96
C ASP A 37 18.95 14.16 -1.92
N LYS A 38 18.20 13.05 -1.90
CA LYS A 38 18.78 11.71 -1.75
C LYS A 38 17.99 10.66 -2.53
N SER A 39 18.58 9.48 -2.69
CA SER A 39 17.88 8.30 -3.19
C SER A 39 18.15 7.10 -2.28
N PHE A 40 17.19 6.18 -2.22
CA PHE A 40 17.28 5.00 -1.37
C PHE A 40 16.58 3.80 -2.00
N ASP A 41 16.96 2.60 -1.57
CA ASP A 41 16.43 1.35 -2.11
C ASP A 41 15.05 1.01 -1.55
N ILE A 42 14.14 0.60 -2.45
CA ILE A 42 12.80 0.13 -2.14
C ILE A 42 12.51 -1.26 -2.74
N ASP A 43 13.54 -2.03 -3.08
CA ASP A 43 13.39 -3.32 -3.78
C ASP A 43 12.50 -4.32 -3.04
N SER A 44 12.58 -4.36 -1.71
CA SER A 44 11.77 -5.27 -0.88
C SER A 44 10.28 -4.90 -0.79
N PHE A 45 9.89 -3.71 -1.26
CA PHE A 45 8.54 -3.19 -1.05
C PHE A 45 7.71 -3.15 -2.34
N SER A 46 6.42 -3.45 -2.22
CA SER A 46 5.40 -3.18 -3.25
C SER A 46 4.89 -1.74 -3.17
N THR A 47 4.75 -1.22 -1.96
CA THR A 47 4.33 0.16 -1.67
C THR A 47 4.97 0.62 -0.37
N ILE A 48 5.19 1.91 -0.22
CA ILE A 48 5.83 2.49 0.97
C ILE A 48 5.10 3.71 1.49
N ALA A 49 5.31 3.98 2.79
CA ALA A 49 5.10 5.27 3.42
C ALA A 49 6.39 5.69 4.13
N VAL A 50 6.59 6.97 4.32
CA VAL A 50 7.81 7.51 4.94
C VAL A 50 7.45 8.46 6.06
N SER A 51 8.11 8.29 7.21
CA SER A 51 8.00 9.16 8.37
C SER A 51 9.42 9.51 8.86
N GLY A 52 9.81 10.76 8.70
CA GLY A 52 11.18 11.19 8.96
C GLY A 52 12.20 10.37 8.16
N ASP A 53 13.12 9.69 8.85
CA ASP A 53 14.10 8.80 8.24
C ASP A 53 13.67 7.32 8.19
N THR A 54 12.42 7.01 8.56
CA THR A 54 11.89 5.65 8.58
C THR A 54 11.00 5.41 7.37
N ILE A 55 11.28 4.34 6.64
CA ILE A 55 10.42 3.78 5.60
C ILE A 55 9.62 2.65 6.24
N VAL A 56 8.31 2.66 6.03
CA VAL A 56 7.44 1.52 6.34
C VAL A 56 6.75 1.10 5.06
N GLY A 57 6.76 -0.18 4.75
CA GLY A 57 6.18 -0.64 3.50
C GLY A 57 5.61 -2.05 3.58
N VAL A 58 4.76 -2.35 2.61
CA VAL A 58 4.26 -3.71 2.35
C VAL A 58 5.34 -4.46 1.59
N THR A 59 5.74 -5.63 2.10
CA THR A 59 6.78 -6.44 1.46
C THR A 59 6.26 -7.15 0.22
N LYS A 60 7.10 -7.29 -0.80
CA LYS A 60 6.76 -8.07 -2.00
C LYS A 60 6.75 -9.56 -1.75
N HIS A 61 7.61 -10.02 -0.84
CA HIS A 61 7.86 -11.42 -0.56
C HIS A 61 8.20 -11.59 0.92
N GLY A 62 7.96 -12.79 1.44
CA GLY A 62 8.34 -13.14 2.80
C GLY A 62 7.17 -13.35 3.74
N LYS A 63 7.47 -13.86 4.94
CA LYS A 63 6.46 -14.25 5.93
C LYS A 63 5.76 -13.07 6.60
N CYS A 64 6.40 -11.91 6.64
CA CYS A 64 5.85 -10.71 7.27
C CYS A 64 5.33 -9.76 6.20
N LYS A 65 4.13 -9.23 6.42
CA LYS A 65 3.47 -8.30 5.51
C LYS A 65 4.17 -6.94 5.48
N TYR A 66 4.64 -6.47 6.61
CA TYR A 66 5.27 -5.16 6.75
C TYR A 66 6.74 -5.27 7.13
N GLU A 67 7.51 -4.35 6.60
CA GLU A 67 8.87 -4.09 7.03
C GLU A 67 9.06 -2.60 7.29
N SER A 68 9.75 -2.26 8.39
CA SER A 68 10.23 -0.91 8.65
C SER A 68 11.76 -0.89 8.61
N LYS A 69 12.33 0.12 7.95
CA LYS A 69 13.77 0.32 7.87
C LYS A 69 14.15 1.80 7.79
N LEU A 70 15.37 2.12 8.17
CA LEU A 70 15.93 3.43 7.96
C LEU A 70 16.21 3.68 6.47
N ILE A 71 16.13 4.93 6.05
CA ILE A 71 16.49 5.35 4.69
C ILE A 71 17.93 4.92 4.31
N GLY A 72 18.82 4.74 5.28
CA GLY A 72 20.15 4.16 5.09
C GLY A 72 20.21 2.65 4.87
N GLY A 73 19.07 1.97 4.81
CA GLY A 73 18.98 0.53 4.48
C GLY A 73 18.92 -0.42 5.68
N LYS A 74 19.13 0.02 6.91
CA LYS A 74 19.06 -0.84 8.11
C LYS A 74 17.60 -1.19 8.42
N THR A 75 17.25 -2.48 8.40
CA THR A 75 15.95 -2.98 8.86
C THR A 75 15.81 -2.74 10.36
N ILE A 76 14.69 -2.14 10.75
CA ILE A 76 14.31 -1.92 12.14
C ILE A 76 13.48 -3.11 12.61
N SER A 77 12.45 -3.50 11.84
CA SER A 77 11.52 -4.56 12.20
C SER A 77 10.81 -5.14 11.00
N LYS A 78 10.31 -6.38 11.17
CA LYS A 78 9.35 -7.02 10.27
C LYS A 78 8.18 -7.50 11.11
N PHE A 79 6.95 -7.23 10.67
CA PHE A 79 5.75 -7.52 11.46
C PHE A 79 4.51 -7.72 10.57
N GLY A 80 3.43 -8.22 11.20
CA GLY A 80 2.22 -8.62 10.50
C GLY A 80 2.42 -9.89 9.68
N ASP A 81 1.38 -10.66 9.57
CA ASP A 81 1.35 -11.89 8.76
C ASP A 81 0.02 -11.98 7.99
N TYR A 82 -0.21 -13.08 7.35
CA TYR A 82 -1.40 -13.34 6.54
C TYR A 82 -2.40 -14.28 7.21
N SER A 83 -2.12 -14.72 8.44
CA SER A 83 -2.90 -15.75 9.16
C SER A 83 -4.32 -15.30 9.47
N TYR A 84 -4.51 -14.01 9.77
CA TYR A 84 -5.84 -13.44 10.01
C TYR A 84 -6.82 -13.74 8.86
N TYR A 85 -6.32 -13.73 7.64
CA TYR A 85 -7.14 -13.95 6.45
C TYR A 85 -7.25 -15.42 6.03
N GLY A 86 -6.59 -16.34 6.76
CA GLY A 86 -6.52 -17.76 6.37
C GLY A 86 -5.73 -18.02 5.10
N LEU A 87 -4.87 -17.09 4.70
CA LEU A 87 -4.08 -17.17 3.46
C LEU A 87 -2.68 -17.70 3.75
N ASP A 88 -2.16 -18.50 2.83
CA ASP A 88 -0.72 -18.78 2.82
C ASP A 88 0.06 -17.52 2.39
N THR A 89 1.37 -17.55 2.67
CA THR A 89 2.23 -16.37 2.44
C THR A 89 2.25 -15.94 0.96
N GLU A 90 2.27 -16.88 0.01
CA GLU A 90 2.32 -16.53 -1.42
C GLU A 90 1.05 -15.85 -1.87
N ILE A 91 -0.10 -16.42 -1.51
CA ILE A 91 -1.41 -15.85 -1.82
C ILE A 91 -1.57 -14.51 -1.13
N GLY A 92 -1.22 -14.43 0.16
CA GLY A 92 -1.29 -13.21 0.95
C GLY A 92 -0.46 -12.07 0.35
N CYS A 93 0.78 -12.34 -0.04
CA CYS A 93 1.64 -11.35 -0.71
C CYS A 93 1.03 -10.82 -2.01
N GLY A 94 0.33 -11.64 -2.78
CA GLY A 94 -0.32 -11.21 -4.02
C GLY A 94 -1.61 -10.45 -3.80
N LEU A 95 -2.54 -11.02 -3.02
CA LEU A 95 -3.87 -10.46 -2.80
C LEU A 95 -3.89 -9.21 -1.92
N LEU A 96 -3.05 -9.18 -0.88
CA LEU A 96 -3.06 -8.10 0.11
C LEU A 96 -2.10 -6.96 -0.22
N GLN A 97 -1.59 -6.91 -1.44
CA GLN A 97 -0.93 -5.70 -1.96
C GLN A 97 -1.94 -4.56 -2.08
N GLY A 98 -1.49 -3.35 -1.80
CA GLY A 98 -2.41 -2.21 -1.85
C GLY A 98 -1.72 -0.88 -1.60
N HIS A 99 -2.55 0.11 -1.35
CA HIS A 99 -2.11 1.46 -1.03
C HIS A 99 -1.85 1.60 0.47
N ILE A 100 -0.74 2.23 0.81
CA ILE A 100 -0.38 2.52 2.19
C ILE A 100 -0.41 4.03 2.43
N CYS A 101 -0.97 4.44 3.55
CA CYS A 101 -0.87 5.80 4.07
C CYS A 101 -0.39 5.80 5.51
N ILE A 102 0.08 6.94 6.00
CA ILE A 102 0.71 7.07 7.31
C ILE A 102 0.16 8.25 8.09
N ASN A 103 0.00 8.07 9.38
CA ASN A 103 -0.24 9.11 10.35
C ASN A 103 0.95 9.18 11.31
N GLU A 104 1.80 10.16 11.11
CA GLU A 104 2.99 10.32 11.94
C GLU A 104 2.65 10.65 13.38
N VAL A 105 1.63 11.47 13.62
CA VAL A 105 1.22 11.89 14.97
C VAL A 105 0.80 10.68 15.79
N LYS A 106 -0.07 9.84 15.24
CA LYS A 106 -0.59 8.64 15.90
C LYS A 106 0.36 7.43 15.84
N GLY A 107 1.43 7.51 15.04
CA GLY A 107 2.35 6.39 14.82
C GLY A 107 1.70 5.22 14.08
N ARG A 108 0.73 5.49 13.21
CA ARG A 108 -0.05 4.47 12.50
C ARG A 108 0.16 4.49 11.02
N ILE A 109 0.07 3.33 10.42
CA ILE A 109 -0.11 3.13 8.98
C ILE A 109 -1.45 2.46 8.73
N ALA A 110 -2.02 2.70 7.56
CA ALA A 110 -3.16 1.95 7.06
C ALA A 110 -2.84 1.42 5.66
N CYS A 111 -3.17 0.17 5.40
CA CYS A 111 -2.99 -0.49 4.12
C CYS A 111 -4.34 -0.99 3.61
N PHE A 112 -4.71 -0.58 2.41
CA PHE A 112 -5.97 -0.94 1.74
C PHE A 112 -5.65 -1.75 0.51
N SER A 113 -6.10 -3.01 0.48
CA SER A 113 -5.75 -3.96 -0.56
C SER A 113 -6.48 -3.68 -1.87
N TYR A 114 -5.73 -3.74 -2.97
CA TYR A 114 -6.28 -3.48 -4.30
C TYR A 114 -7.22 -4.59 -4.77
N TYR A 115 -6.88 -5.87 -4.51
CA TYR A 115 -7.64 -7.02 -5.00
C TYR A 115 -8.50 -7.71 -3.95
N ALA A 116 -8.22 -7.53 -2.68
CA ALA A 116 -8.82 -8.38 -1.64
C ALA A 116 -9.99 -7.73 -0.89
N GLY A 117 -10.34 -6.47 -1.16
CA GLY A 117 -11.36 -5.77 -0.35
C GLY A 117 -11.06 -5.76 1.15
N ALA A 118 -9.80 -5.87 1.50
CA ALA A 118 -9.34 -5.94 2.88
C ALA A 118 -8.53 -4.70 3.25
N TYR A 119 -8.57 -4.33 4.52
CA TYR A 119 -7.72 -3.25 5.02
C TYR A 119 -7.16 -3.58 6.41
N GLU A 120 -6.03 -2.98 6.71
CA GLU A 120 -5.36 -3.11 7.99
C GLU A 120 -4.90 -1.76 8.50
N ILE A 121 -4.96 -1.60 9.81
CA ILE A 121 -4.33 -0.50 10.53
C ILE A 121 -3.26 -1.10 11.44
N ALA A 122 -2.06 -0.57 11.39
CA ALA A 122 -0.94 -1.02 12.20
C ALA A 122 -0.27 0.15 12.92
N ASP A 123 0.21 -0.12 14.13
CA ASP A 123 1.14 0.76 14.87
C ASP A 123 2.56 0.41 14.42
N TYR A 124 3.13 1.24 13.55
CA TYR A 124 4.46 0.98 12.99
C TYR A 124 5.59 1.26 13.99
N ARG A 125 5.33 2.03 15.06
CA ARG A 125 6.31 2.27 16.13
C ARG A 125 6.40 1.08 17.07
N ARG A 126 5.27 0.40 17.32
CA ARG A 126 5.19 -0.81 18.17
C ARG A 126 5.28 -2.10 17.37
N HIS A 127 5.34 -2.01 16.03
CA HIS A 127 5.42 -3.15 15.10
C HIS A 127 4.26 -4.14 15.30
N LYS A 128 3.04 -3.64 15.40
CA LYS A 128 1.86 -4.43 15.75
C LYS A 128 0.67 -4.06 14.86
N ILE A 129 -0.04 -5.08 14.39
CA ILE A 129 -1.36 -4.90 13.79
C ILE A 129 -2.36 -4.49 14.88
N VAL A 130 -3.09 -3.43 14.61
CA VAL A 130 -4.13 -2.89 15.49
C VAL A 130 -5.49 -3.42 15.07
N LEU A 131 -5.75 -3.46 13.77
CA LEU A 131 -6.98 -3.91 13.16
C LEU A 131 -6.69 -4.58 11.84
N SER A 132 -7.41 -5.65 11.55
CA SER A 132 -7.51 -6.28 10.23
C SER A 132 -8.97 -6.57 9.94
N GLU A 133 -9.44 -6.14 8.78
CA GLU A 133 -10.83 -6.34 8.36
C GLU A 133 -10.90 -6.73 6.88
N LYS A 134 -11.93 -7.45 6.51
CA LYS A 134 -12.29 -7.72 5.12
C LYS A 134 -13.75 -7.35 4.88
N LEU A 135 -14.02 -6.70 3.76
CA LEU A 135 -15.38 -6.31 3.36
C LEU A 135 -16.14 -7.45 2.68
N GLU A 136 -15.41 -8.38 2.05
CA GLU A 136 -15.98 -9.50 1.30
C GLU A 136 -15.00 -10.68 1.23
N ASP A 137 -15.48 -11.83 0.80
CA ASP A 137 -14.64 -12.99 0.58
C ASP A 137 -13.72 -12.79 -0.62
N PHE A 138 -12.51 -13.36 -0.52
CA PHE A 138 -11.52 -13.25 -1.58
C PHE A 138 -11.92 -14.09 -2.80
N SER A 139 -11.81 -13.51 -3.98
CA SER A 139 -12.02 -14.18 -5.24
C SER A 139 -10.75 -14.18 -6.07
N PHE A 140 -10.21 -15.38 -6.36
CA PHE A 140 -9.05 -15.58 -7.22
C PHE A 140 -9.10 -17.00 -7.81
N ASP A 141 -8.52 -17.20 -9.00
CA ASP A 141 -8.61 -18.49 -9.72
C ASP A 141 -7.58 -19.52 -9.28
N GLY A 142 -6.56 -19.10 -8.52
CA GLY A 142 -5.49 -19.97 -8.06
C GLY A 142 -4.13 -19.30 -8.05
N LYS A 143 -3.07 -20.11 -8.14
CA LYS A 143 -1.69 -19.61 -8.20
C LYS A 143 -0.86 -20.35 -9.23
N SER A 144 0.08 -19.65 -9.86
CA SER A 144 1.05 -20.22 -10.78
C SER A 144 2.37 -19.46 -10.69
N GLY A 145 3.48 -20.20 -10.54
CA GLY A 145 4.82 -19.59 -10.50
C GLY A 145 5.03 -18.58 -9.37
N GLY A 146 4.36 -18.77 -8.21
CA GLY A 146 4.43 -17.82 -7.09
C GLY A 146 3.61 -16.54 -7.27
N GLN A 147 2.72 -16.51 -8.27
CA GLN A 147 1.81 -15.39 -8.50
C GLN A 147 0.36 -15.84 -8.31
N VAL A 148 -0.45 -14.96 -7.74
CA VAL A 148 -1.90 -15.16 -7.66
C VAL A 148 -2.51 -14.88 -9.03
N LEU A 149 -3.34 -15.81 -9.50
CA LEU A 149 -4.08 -15.67 -10.74
C LEU A 149 -5.44 -15.05 -10.43
N MET A 150 -5.66 -13.88 -10.99
CA MET A 150 -6.94 -13.19 -10.89
C MET A 150 -7.85 -13.62 -12.02
N GLY A 151 -9.03 -14.14 -11.65
CA GLY A 151 -10.05 -14.54 -12.60
C GLY A 151 -11.02 -13.42 -12.97
N PRO A 152 -11.93 -13.68 -13.91
CA PRO A 152 -12.95 -12.71 -14.32
C PRO A 152 -13.82 -12.19 -13.19
N GLU A 153 -14.08 -13.02 -12.18
CA GLU A 153 -14.91 -12.70 -11.00
C GLU A 153 -14.09 -12.03 -9.86
N SER A 154 -12.78 -11.92 -10.02
CA SER A 154 -11.94 -11.19 -9.06
C SER A 154 -12.22 -9.69 -9.12
N LYS A 155 -12.32 -9.04 -7.97
CA LYS A 155 -12.71 -7.63 -7.91
C LYS A 155 -11.52 -6.70 -7.78
N LEU A 156 -11.69 -5.50 -8.29
CA LEU A 156 -10.87 -4.35 -7.97
C LEU A 156 -11.55 -3.58 -6.84
N ASN A 157 -10.86 -3.40 -5.74
CA ASN A 157 -11.45 -2.86 -4.53
C ASN A 157 -10.93 -1.45 -4.23
N PHE A 158 -9.88 -1.32 -3.43
CA PHE A 158 -9.36 -0.03 -3.05
C PHE A 158 -8.30 0.45 -4.04
N ILE A 159 -8.67 1.34 -4.94
CA ILE A 159 -7.81 1.79 -6.05
C ILE A 159 -6.91 2.99 -5.73
N SER A 160 -7.18 3.69 -4.64
CA SER A 160 -6.33 4.76 -4.12
C SER A 160 -6.67 5.03 -2.66
N THR A 161 -5.68 5.42 -1.87
CA THR A 161 -5.88 5.77 -0.47
C THR A 161 -5.00 6.94 -0.09
N VAL A 162 -5.59 7.91 0.57
CA VAL A 162 -4.90 9.06 1.16
C VAL A 162 -5.39 9.28 2.59
N SER A 163 -4.66 10.03 3.39
CA SER A 163 -5.07 10.29 4.75
C SER A 163 -4.83 11.74 5.18
N SER A 164 -5.61 12.15 6.16
CA SER A 164 -5.39 13.31 7.00
C SER A 164 -4.99 12.89 8.42
N GLU A 165 -4.82 13.85 9.30
CA GLU A 165 -4.56 13.57 10.72
C GLU A 165 -5.68 12.74 11.38
N ASN A 166 -6.93 12.96 11.01
CA ASN A 166 -8.09 12.35 11.66
C ASN A 166 -8.69 11.19 10.87
N PHE A 167 -8.63 11.23 9.53
CA PHE A 167 -9.36 10.31 8.67
C PHE A 167 -8.47 9.73 7.56
N ILE A 168 -8.90 8.56 7.09
CA ILE A 168 -8.39 7.87 5.92
C ILE A 168 -9.50 7.90 4.87
N TYR A 169 -9.15 8.29 3.66
CA TYR A 169 -10.06 8.35 2.51
C TYR A 169 -9.59 7.32 1.49
N SER A 170 -10.42 6.35 1.20
CA SER A 170 -10.08 5.32 0.24
C SER A 170 -11.11 5.28 -0.88
N LEU A 171 -10.63 5.32 -2.10
CA LEU A 171 -11.45 5.23 -3.30
C LEU A 171 -11.74 3.76 -3.58
N TYR A 172 -13.01 3.36 -3.49
CA TYR A 172 -13.47 1.99 -3.64
C TYR A 172 -14.21 1.80 -4.96
N ASP A 173 -13.87 0.76 -5.71
CA ASP A 173 -14.51 0.41 -6.97
C ASP A 173 -15.51 -0.75 -6.80
N GLY A 174 -15.06 -1.91 -6.36
CA GLY A 174 -15.90 -3.09 -6.11
C GLY A 174 -16.37 -3.84 -7.36
N LYS A 175 -15.96 -3.43 -8.56
CA LYS A 175 -16.30 -4.12 -9.81
C LYS A 175 -15.38 -5.30 -10.08
N ASP A 176 -15.91 -6.34 -10.70
CA ASP A 176 -15.12 -7.49 -11.13
C ASP A 176 -14.29 -7.20 -12.40
N LEU A 177 -13.26 -8.00 -12.62
CA LEU A 177 -12.41 -7.87 -13.80
C LEU A 177 -13.18 -8.11 -15.10
N LYS A 178 -14.21 -8.95 -15.07
CA LYS A 178 -15.09 -9.21 -16.22
C LYS A 178 -15.76 -7.94 -16.73
N TYR A 179 -16.17 -7.04 -15.81
CA TYR A 179 -16.70 -5.73 -16.19
C TYR A 179 -15.71 -4.97 -17.08
N TYR A 180 -14.44 -4.88 -16.68
CA TYR A 180 -13.41 -4.18 -17.45
C TYR A 180 -13.01 -4.88 -18.75
N MET A 181 -13.08 -6.22 -18.77
CA MET A 181 -12.84 -6.99 -20.00
C MET A 181 -13.94 -6.74 -21.05
N MET A 182 -15.18 -6.56 -20.61
CA MET A 182 -16.34 -6.31 -21.50
C MET A 182 -16.44 -4.85 -21.92
N ASN A 183 -16.07 -3.92 -21.05
CA ASN A 183 -16.13 -2.47 -21.29
C ASN A 183 -14.73 -1.93 -21.56
N ARG A 184 -14.14 -2.34 -22.70
CA ARG A 184 -12.80 -1.93 -23.13
C ARG A 184 -12.72 -0.41 -23.26
N GLY A 185 -11.84 0.20 -22.50
CA GLY A 185 -11.68 1.66 -22.44
C GLY A 185 -12.08 2.24 -21.08
N ASP A 186 -12.88 1.55 -20.28
CA ASP A 186 -13.08 1.91 -18.89
C ASP A 186 -11.83 1.58 -18.09
N SER A 187 -11.45 2.47 -17.20
CA SER A 187 -10.40 2.26 -16.20
C SER A 187 -11.01 2.26 -14.81
N PRO A 188 -10.39 1.59 -13.84
CA PRO A 188 -10.82 1.65 -12.45
C PRO A 188 -10.86 3.12 -12.00
N SER A 189 -12.08 3.63 -11.77
CA SER A 189 -12.28 5.06 -11.47
C SER A 189 -12.70 5.29 -10.02
N GLY A 190 -13.09 4.21 -9.33
CA GLY A 190 -13.69 4.27 -8.00
C GLY A 190 -14.99 5.08 -8.00
N HIS A 191 -16.06 4.48 -7.55
CA HIS A 191 -17.36 5.15 -7.52
C HIS A 191 -17.73 5.63 -6.12
N ASN A 192 -17.07 5.11 -5.09
CA ASN A 192 -17.36 5.41 -3.70
C ASN A 192 -16.09 5.86 -2.97
N ILE A 193 -16.22 6.87 -2.15
CA ILE A 193 -15.18 7.26 -1.20
C ILE A 193 -15.57 6.69 0.14
N CYS A 194 -14.79 5.73 0.62
CA CYS A 194 -14.91 5.17 1.95
C CYS A 194 -14.07 6.02 2.92
N ILE A 195 -14.66 6.41 4.04
CA ILE A 195 -13.99 7.26 5.04
C ILE A 195 -13.89 6.46 6.33
N PHE A 196 -12.66 6.31 6.82
CA PHE A 196 -12.38 5.58 8.06
C PHE A 196 -11.67 6.51 9.04
N ASP A 197 -11.89 6.32 10.32
CA ASP A 197 -10.98 6.88 11.32
C ASP A 197 -9.73 6.00 11.48
N TRP A 198 -8.75 6.48 12.26
CA TRP A 198 -7.52 5.72 12.52
C TRP A 198 -7.69 4.59 13.56
N ASN A 199 -8.91 4.28 13.99
CA ASN A 199 -9.27 3.09 14.72
C ASN A 199 -9.97 2.06 13.84
N GLY A 200 -10.27 2.43 12.58
CA GLY A 200 -10.91 1.58 11.59
C GLY A 200 -12.44 1.66 11.59
N ASN A 201 -13.02 2.61 12.31
CA ASN A 201 -14.47 2.83 12.23
C ASN A 201 -14.80 3.48 10.88
N TYR A 202 -15.79 2.92 10.20
CA TYR A 202 -16.32 3.33 8.89
C TYR A 202 -17.54 4.23 9.08
#